data_f2fac5e4468ca48c81e37576117b6eff
#
_entry.id   f2fac5e4468ca48c81e37576117b6eff
#
_cell.length_a   1.000
_cell.length_b   1.000
_cell.length_c   1.000
_cell.angle_alpha   90.00
_cell.angle_beta   90.00
_cell.angle_gamma   90.00
#
_symmetry.space_group_name_H-M   'P 1'
#
loop_
_entity.id
_entity.type
_entity.pdbx_description
1 polymer ?
#
loop_
_entity_poly.entity_id
_entity_poly.type
_entity_poly.pdbx_seq_one_letter_code
_entity_poly.pdbx_strand_id
1 'polypeptide(L)'
;TETSGAGSNSQAIMYIDCIDPTQWAQLSLVFAYHMYGATMGTLSIDVSPDSGSTWIEEWTLSGDQGDQWNQTYVDLSAYTSSISVRVQAETGTSFTSDIAIDLLQFMEIPTYGCTNPLADNYDSTAVIDDGSCYFSNCTQLTLNMYDSFGDGWNGNNFSMVSSNGTPFFNTTLSSGSSGSSSFCAPSDCYAVTCGGGAWQGEVSWDLVDTNGV
;
A
#
# COMPACT_ATOMS: atom_id res chain seq x y z
N THR A 1 17.45 7.60 -8.12
CA THR A 1 18.84 7.43 -8.56
C THR A 1 19.71 8.41 -7.80
N GLU A 2 20.50 7.89 -6.86
CA GLU A 2 21.56 8.69 -6.25
C GLU A 2 22.56 9.12 -7.35
N THR A 3 22.54 10.38 -7.71
CA THR A 3 23.66 10.98 -8.40
C THR A 3 24.56 11.59 -7.33
N SER A 4 25.74 10.99 -7.13
CA SER A 4 26.80 11.60 -6.34
C SER A 4 27.09 12.99 -6.91
N GLY A 5 26.59 14.06 -6.25
CA GLY A 5 26.69 15.43 -6.70
C GLY A 5 25.40 16.23 -6.77
N ALA A 6 24.22 15.64 -6.52
CA ALA A 6 23.02 16.42 -6.27
C ALA A 6 23.22 17.23 -4.98
N GLY A 7 23.23 18.56 -5.10
CA GLY A 7 23.28 19.44 -3.94
C GLY A 7 22.01 19.33 -3.09
N SER A 8 22.04 19.81 -1.86
CA SER A 8 20.82 20.02 -1.06
C SER A 8 19.83 20.91 -1.82
N ASN A 9 18.53 20.60 -1.70
CA ASN A 9 17.42 21.30 -2.38
C ASN A 9 17.49 21.21 -3.93
N SER A 10 17.98 20.11 -4.46
CA SER A 10 17.91 19.82 -5.91
C SER A 10 16.52 19.38 -6.28
N GLN A 11 16.04 19.85 -7.45
CA GLN A 11 14.70 19.54 -7.94
C GLN A 11 14.76 18.57 -9.12
N ALA A 12 13.82 17.64 -9.17
CA ALA A 12 13.48 16.83 -10.32
C ALA A 12 12.01 17.05 -10.67
N ILE A 13 11.73 17.36 -11.92
CA ILE A 13 10.37 17.67 -12.38
C ILE A 13 10.03 16.78 -13.57
N MET A 14 8.87 16.14 -13.52
CA MET A 14 8.26 15.42 -14.64
C MET A 14 6.98 16.13 -15.05
N TYR A 15 6.81 16.35 -16.34
CA TYR A 15 5.61 16.96 -16.91
C TYR A 15 4.78 15.93 -17.66
N ILE A 16 3.46 16.03 -17.53
CA ILE A 16 2.46 15.23 -18.24
C ILE A 16 1.45 16.19 -18.83
N ASP A 17 1.42 16.30 -20.14
CA ASP A 17 0.62 17.30 -20.84
C ASP A 17 -0.60 16.69 -21.54
N CYS A 18 -1.56 17.53 -21.88
CA CYS A 18 -2.73 17.21 -22.70
C CYS A 18 -3.66 16.15 -22.08
N ILE A 19 -3.84 16.19 -20.76
CA ILE A 19 -4.81 15.33 -20.10
C ILE A 19 -6.19 15.94 -20.29
N ASP A 20 -7.10 15.18 -20.89
CA ASP A 20 -8.50 15.57 -21.08
C ASP A 20 -9.37 15.00 -19.95
N PRO A 21 -9.75 15.78 -18.93
CA PRO A 21 -10.53 15.28 -17.79
C PRO A 21 -11.89 14.72 -18.16
N THR A 22 -12.46 15.09 -19.32
CA THR A 22 -13.78 14.64 -19.76
C THR A 22 -13.86 13.14 -20.06
N GLN A 23 -12.73 12.46 -20.10
CA GLN A 23 -12.65 11.00 -20.27
C GLN A 23 -13.09 10.24 -19.01
N TRP A 24 -13.20 10.91 -17.86
CA TRP A 24 -13.56 10.33 -16.56
C TRP A 24 -14.72 11.11 -15.94
N ALA A 25 -15.59 10.44 -15.20
CA ALA A 25 -16.65 11.12 -14.44
C ALA A 25 -16.05 11.89 -13.23
N GLN A 26 -15.05 11.34 -12.61
CA GLN A 26 -14.28 11.94 -11.51
C GLN A 26 -12.81 11.60 -11.67
N LEU A 27 -12.06 12.44 -12.39
CA LEU A 27 -10.64 12.21 -12.63
C LEU A 27 -9.82 12.27 -11.36
N SER A 28 -8.92 11.33 -11.19
CA SER A 28 -7.82 11.38 -10.21
C SER A 28 -6.48 10.99 -10.83
N LEU A 29 -5.40 11.42 -10.19
CA LEU A 29 -4.06 10.91 -10.39
C LEU A 29 -3.71 10.00 -9.23
N VAL A 30 -3.58 8.69 -9.48
CA VAL A 30 -3.16 7.68 -8.49
C VAL A 30 -1.69 7.37 -8.69
N PHE A 31 -0.94 7.24 -7.61
CA PHE A 31 0.47 6.85 -7.67
C PHE A 31 0.93 6.22 -6.35
N ALA A 32 1.99 5.40 -6.44
CA ALA A 32 2.74 4.94 -5.30
C ALA A 32 3.97 5.82 -5.09
N TYR A 33 4.34 6.04 -3.83
CA TYR A 33 5.55 6.78 -3.48
C TYR A 33 6.30 6.09 -2.35
N HIS A 34 7.62 6.27 -2.35
CA HIS A 34 8.51 5.88 -1.27
C HIS A 34 9.38 7.09 -0.91
N MET A 35 9.31 7.49 0.35
CA MET A 35 10.04 8.65 0.89
C MET A 35 10.66 8.25 2.21
N TYR A 36 11.90 7.80 2.17
CA TYR A 36 12.62 7.31 3.34
C TYR A 36 13.95 8.01 3.53
N GLY A 37 14.18 8.51 4.74
CA GLY A 37 15.44 9.12 5.12
C GLY A 37 15.32 10.30 6.08
N ALA A 38 16.32 10.44 6.93
CA ALA A 38 16.33 11.42 8.05
C ALA A 38 16.28 12.88 7.60
N THR A 39 16.66 13.19 6.36
CA THR A 39 16.66 14.54 5.80
C THR A 39 15.77 14.63 4.56
N MET A 40 14.64 13.92 4.60
CA MET A 40 13.70 13.84 3.49
C MET A 40 13.24 15.23 3.04
N GLY A 41 13.13 15.39 1.73
CA GLY A 41 12.64 16.59 1.08
C GLY A 41 11.13 16.59 0.89
N THR A 42 10.69 17.10 -0.25
CA THR A 42 9.27 17.30 -0.57
C THR A 42 8.93 16.69 -1.91
N LEU A 43 7.78 16.04 -1.99
CA LEU A 43 7.13 15.58 -3.21
C LEU A 43 5.84 16.39 -3.38
N SER A 44 5.62 16.99 -4.56
CA SER A 44 4.39 17.71 -4.86
C SER A 44 3.82 17.35 -6.23
N ILE A 45 2.51 17.52 -6.35
CA ILE A 45 1.74 17.42 -7.59
C ILE A 45 1.09 18.78 -7.83
N ASP A 46 1.45 19.39 -8.95
CA ASP A 46 0.86 20.65 -9.37
C ASP A 46 0.13 20.48 -10.70
N VAL A 47 -0.96 21.24 -10.86
CA VAL A 47 -1.81 21.21 -12.04
C VAL A 47 -1.85 22.57 -12.70
N SER A 48 -1.76 22.59 -14.01
CA SER A 48 -1.93 23.79 -14.84
C SER A 48 -3.18 23.64 -15.70
N PRO A 49 -4.17 24.57 -15.57
CA PRO A 49 -5.32 24.61 -16.44
C PRO A 49 -5.10 25.44 -17.73
N ASP A 50 -3.91 26.00 -17.92
CA ASP A 50 -3.56 26.97 -18.97
C ASP A 50 -2.27 26.64 -19.71
N SER A 51 -2.04 25.34 -19.93
CA SER A 51 -0.89 24.80 -20.69
C SER A 51 0.48 25.21 -20.12
N GLY A 52 0.60 25.22 -18.80
CA GLY A 52 1.85 25.49 -18.10
C GLY A 52 2.13 26.96 -17.80
N SER A 53 1.19 27.87 -18.07
CA SER A 53 1.38 29.29 -17.78
C SER A 53 1.26 29.59 -16.29
N THR A 54 0.34 28.92 -15.60
CA THR A 54 0.20 28.96 -14.13
C THR A 54 0.13 27.53 -13.56
N TRP A 55 0.53 27.39 -12.30
CA TRP A 55 0.54 26.09 -11.61
C TRP A 55 -0.13 26.22 -10.25
N ILE A 56 -1.00 25.27 -9.93
CA ILE A 56 -1.74 25.15 -8.66
C ILE A 56 -1.23 23.88 -7.97
N GLU A 57 -0.75 24.01 -6.74
CA GLU A 57 -0.36 22.86 -5.93
C GLU A 57 -1.62 22.16 -5.41
N GLU A 58 -1.87 20.94 -5.91
CA GLU A 58 -3.02 20.13 -5.52
C GLU A 58 -2.68 19.13 -4.42
N TRP A 59 -1.42 18.74 -4.32
CA TRP A 59 -0.96 17.81 -3.28
C TRP A 59 0.51 18.04 -2.98
N THR A 60 0.87 17.94 -1.71
CA THR A 60 2.26 18.02 -1.26
C THR A 60 2.49 17.15 -0.04
N LEU A 61 3.68 16.56 0.06
CA LEU A 61 4.11 15.73 1.18
C LEU A 61 5.59 15.95 1.44
N SER A 62 5.93 16.17 2.71
CA SER A 62 7.32 16.41 3.15
C SER A 62 7.70 15.48 4.29
N GLY A 63 8.99 15.22 4.41
CA GLY A 63 9.56 14.46 5.51
C GLY A 63 9.51 12.94 5.31
N ASP A 64 10.12 12.25 6.26
CA ASP A 64 10.25 10.79 6.25
C ASP A 64 8.89 10.09 6.41
N GLN A 65 8.56 9.20 5.48
CA GLN A 65 7.32 8.41 5.46
C GLN A 65 7.56 6.93 5.84
N GLY A 66 8.76 6.61 6.30
CA GLY A 66 9.17 5.25 6.62
C GLY A 66 9.66 4.45 5.39
N ASP A 67 10.32 3.33 5.66
CA ASP A 67 10.85 2.43 4.63
C ASP A 67 9.75 1.52 4.07
N GLN A 68 8.79 2.14 3.39
CA GLN A 68 7.65 1.44 2.79
C GLN A 68 7.11 2.21 1.58
N TRP A 69 6.53 1.47 0.64
CA TRP A 69 5.72 2.04 -0.41
C TRP A 69 4.34 2.41 0.12
N ASN A 70 3.96 3.65 -0.10
CA ASN A 70 2.63 4.18 0.20
C ASN A 70 1.91 4.48 -1.10
N GLN A 71 0.59 4.35 -1.13
CA GLN A 71 -0.23 4.72 -2.26
C GLN A 71 -1.16 5.86 -1.89
N THR A 72 -1.39 6.78 -2.83
CA THR A 72 -2.30 7.92 -2.66
C THR A 72 -2.93 8.30 -3.99
N TYR A 73 -3.89 9.21 -3.92
CA TYR A 73 -4.43 9.85 -5.11
C TYR A 73 -4.61 11.35 -4.89
N VAL A 74 -4.64 12.08 -6.02
CA VAL A 74 -4.99 13.50 -6.08
C VAL A 74 -6.30 13.63 -6.82
N ASP A 75 -7.30 14.22 -6.19
CA ASP A 75 -8.59 14.50 -6.81
C ASP A 75 -8.46 15.64 -7.83
N LEU A 76 -8.74 15.35 -9.09
CA LEU A 76 -8.69 16.29 -10.20
C LEU A 76 -10.08 16.54 -10.81
N SER A 77 -11.14 16.11 -10.14
CA SER A 77 -12.53 16.18 -10.64
C SER A 77 -13.05 17.62 -10.83
N ALA A 78 -12.41 18.59 -10.20
CA ALA A 78 -12.73 20.01 -10.38
C ALA A 78 -12.33 20.57 -11.76
N TYR A 79 -11.45 19.89 -12.47
CA TYR A 79 -10.98 20.31 -13.79
C TYR A 79 -11.89 19.78 -14.89
N THR A 80 -12.39 20.67 -15.75
CA THR A 80 -13.34 20.33 -16.83
C THR A 80 -12.78 20.60 -18.23
N SER A 81 -11.55 21.10 -18.31
CA SER A 81 -10.83 21.40 -19.55
C SER A 81 -9.47 20.70 -19.49
N SER A 82 -8.81 20.55 -20.64
CA SER A 82 -7.46 19.96 -20.73
C SER A 82 -6.50 20.61 -19.73
N ILE A 83 -5.78 19.77 -19.02
CA ILE A 83 -4.80 20.17 -18.00
C ILE A 83 -3.40 19.61 -18.33
N SER A 84 -2.39 20.23 -17.73
CA SER A 84 -1.05 19.67 -17.59
C SER A 84 -0.78 19.41 -16.13
N VAL A 85 -0.08 18.32 -15.84
CA VAL A 85 0.35 17.95 -14.48
C VAL A 85 1.86 17.95 -14.42
N ARG A 86 2.42 18.46 -13.33
CA ARG A 86 3.83 18.23 -13.02
C ARG A 86 3.96 17.54 -11.67
N VAL A 87 4.84 16.55 -11.65
CA VAL A 87 5.30 15.89 -10.45
C VAL A 87 6.66 16.46 -10.11
N GLN A 88 6.79 17.07 -8.95
CA GLN A 88 8.01 17.74 -8.54
C GLN A 88 8.54 17.09 -7.24
N ALA A 89 9.79 16.65 -7.29
CA ALA A 89 10.51 16.16 -6.14
C ALA A 89 11.64 17.15 -5.82
N GLU A 90 11.74 17.58 -4.58
CA GLU A 90 12.85 18.39 -4.06
C GLU A 90 13.58 17.57 -3.01
N THR A 91 14.90 17.41 -3.15
CA THR A 91 15.72 16.70 -2.18
C THR A 91 15.83 17.51 -0.88
N GLY A 92 16.03 16.83 0.23
CA GLY A 92 16.34 17.47 1.49
C GLY A 92 17.77 18.00 1.59
N THR A 93 18.23 18.20 2.80
CA THR A 93 19.51 18.86 3.09
C THR A 93 20.73 17.94 3.03
N SER A 94 20.54 16.63 2.80
CA SER A 94 21.61 15.63 2.79
C SER A 94 21.29 14.48 1.86
N PHE A 95 22.30 13.64 1.57
CA PHE A 95 22.18 12.44 0.72
C PHE A 95 21.27 11.32 1.29
N THR A 96 20.80 11.45 2.52
CA THR A 96 19.84 10.51 3.14
C THR A 96 18.39 10.87 2.81
N SER A 97 18.11 11.27 1.58
CA SER A 97 16.81 11.75 1.12
C SER A 97 16.49 11.12 -0.24
N ASP A 98 15.82 9.96 -0.22
CA ASP A 98 15.44 9.25 -1.43
C ASP A 98 13.93 9.33 -1.66
N ILE A 99 13.53 9.91 -2.80
CA ILE A 99 12.14 9.98 -3.25
C ILE A 99 12.01 9.11 -4.49
N ALA A 100 11.12 8.12 -4.45
CA ALA A 100 10.76 7.31 -5.60
C ALA A 100 9.24 7.34 -5.82
N ILE A 101 8.84 7.21 -7.10
CA ILE A 101 7.45 7.18 -7.54
C ILE A 101 7.27 5.98 -8.47
N ASP A 102 6.13 5.29 -8.34
CA ASP A 102 5.72 4.19 -9.20
C ASP A 102 4.20 4.19 -9.40
N LEU A 103 3.70 3.34 -10.30
CA LEU A 103 2.27 3.12 -10.58
C LEU A 103 1.48 4.40 -10.87
N LEU A 104 2.12 5.41 -11.48
CA LEU A 104 1.48 6.68 -11.77
C LEU A 104 0.48 6.53 -12.93
N GLN A 105 -0.81 6.77 -12.64
CA GLN A 105 -1.89 6.61 -13.62
C GLN A 105 -3.05 7.58 -13.38
N PHE A 106 -3.72 7.97 -14.46
CA PHE A 106 -4.98 8.70 -14.41
C PHE A 106 -6.14 7.72 -14.46
N MET A 107 -7.09 7.85 -13.52
CA MET A 107 -8.25 6.97 -13.43
C MET A 107 -9.41 7.66 -12.69
N GLU A 108 -10.56 6.99 -12.63
CA GLU A 108 -11.65 7.41 -11.74
C GLU A 108 -11.15 7.47 -10.29
N ILE A 109 -11.70 8.39 -9.49
CA ILE A 109 -11.40 8.45 -8.05
C ILE A 109 -11.61 7.08 -7.44
N PRO A 110 -10.59 6.51 -6.77
CA PRO A 110 -10.73 5.17 -6.19
C PRO A 110 -11.82 5.14 -5.11
N THR A 111 -12.69 4.18 -5.19
CA THR A 111 -13.67 3.92 -4.14
C THR A 111 -13.03 3.07 -3.05
N TYR A 112 -13.18 3.50 -1.80
CA TYR A 112 -12.72 2.79 -0.62
C TYR A 112 -13.87 2.01 0.00
N GLY A 113 -13.59 0.80 0.48
CA GLY A 113 -14.56 -0.07 1.13
C GLY A 113 -14.02 -1.47 1.31
N CYS A 114 -14.82 -2.35 1.85
CA CYS A 114 -14.43 -3.75 2.00
C CYS A 114 -14.36 -4.45 0.64
N THR A 115 -13.17 -4.88 0.22
CA THR A 115 -12.96 -5.60 -1.05
C THR A 115 -13.04 -7.12 -0.93
N ASN A 116 -13.23 -7.66 0.28
CA ASN A 116 -13.33 -9.10 0.49
C ASN A 116 -14.77 -9.60 0.24
N PRO A 117 -15.01 -10.42 -0.83
CA PRO A 117 -16.36 -10.89 -1.17
C PRO A 117 -16.98 -11.85 -0.14
N LEU A 118 -16.23 -12.28 0.88
CA LEU A 118 -16.74 -13.09 1.98
C LEU A 118 -17.27 -12.23 3.15
N ALA A 119 -16.99 -10.93 3.14
CA ALA A 119 -17.45 -10.02 4.19
C ALA A 119 -18.92 -9.64 4.04
N ASP A 120 -19.60 -9.40 5.18
CA ASP A 120 -21.01 -9.00 5.19
C ASP A 120 -21.23 -7.61 4.57
N ASN A 121 -20.23 -6.75 4.64
CA ASN A 121 -20.23 -5.41 4.05
C ASN A 121 -19.37 -5.31 2.80
N TYR A 122 -19.23 -6.40 2.05
CA TYR A 122 -18.53 -6.38 0.77
C TYR A 122 -19.09 -5.29 -0.16
N ASP A 123 -18.22 -4.43 -0.64
CA ASP A 123 -18.55 -3.42 -1.64
C ASP A 123 -17.88 -3.79 -2.98
N SER A 124 -18.70 -4.25 -3.93
CA SER A 124 -18.23 -4.64 -5.26
C SER A 124 -17.71 -3.46 -6.09
N THR A 125 -17.94 -2.22 -5.67
CA THR A 125 -17.45 -1.00 -6.32
C THR A 125 -16.14 -0.51 -5.73
N ALA A 126 -15.77 -0.98 -4.52
CA ALA A 126 -14.50 -0.64 -3.90
C ALA A 126 -13.34 -1.24 -4.68
N VAL A 127 -12.32 -0.42 -4.94
CA VAL A 127 -11.06 -0.83 -5.58
C VAL A 127 -9.89 -0.81 -4.60
N ILE A 128 -10.07 -0.15 -3.45
CA ILE A 128 -9.09 -0.09 -2.36
C ILE A 128 -9.75 -0.55 -1.07
N ASP A 129 -9.14 -1.56 -0.42
CA ASP A 129 -9.59 -2.03 0.89
C ASP A 129 -9.24 -0.98 1.96
N ASP A 130 -10.26 -0.52 2.67
CA ASP A 130 -10.12 0.45 3.77
C ASP A 130 -10.00 -0.22 5.16
N GLY A 131 -9.94 -1.55 5.21
CA GLY A 131 -9.91 -2.34 6.43
C GLY A 131 -11.25 -2.44 7.16
N SER A 132 -12.35 -1.99 6.54
CA SER A 132 -13.69 -1.99 7.14
C SER A 132 -14.41 -3.34 7.08
N CYS A 133 -13.80 -4.36 6.46
CA CYS A 133 -14.42 -5.68 6.33
C CYS A 133 -14.82 -6.26 7.68
N TYR A 134 -16.09 -6.66 7.81
CA TYR A 134 -16.53 -7.40 8.97
C TYR A 134 -17.29 -8.67 8.58
N PHE A 135 -17.28 -9.65 9.49
CA PHE A 135 -17.85 -10.98 9.29
C PHE A 135 -18.71 -11.34 10.50
N SER A 136 -20.04 -11.36 10.37
CA SER A 136 -20.97 -11.69 11.46
C SER A 136 -21.03 -13.20 11.76
N ASN A 137 -20.79 -14.03 10.74
CA ASN A 137 -20.76 -15.48 10.84
C ASN A 137 -19.37 -16.01 10.54
N CYS A 138 -18.54 -16.10 11.56
CA CYS A 138 -17.17 -16.58 11.41
C CYS A 138 -16.74 -17.42 12.62
N THR A 139 -15.77 -18.28 12.41
CA THR A 139 -15.12 -19.03 13.49
C THR A 139 -13.91 -18.24 13.97
N GLN A 140 -13.88 -17.92 15.26
CA GLN A 140 -12.70 -17.31 15.88
C GLN A 140 -11.58 -18.35 15.92
N LEU A 141 -10.48 -18.05 15.25
CA LEU A 141 -9.28 -18.89 15.19
C LEU A 141 -8.09 -18.16 15.80
N THR A 142 -7.18 -18.92 16.35
CA THR A 142 -5.87 -18.46 16.82
C THR A 142 -4.79 -19.27 16.15
N LEU A 143 -3.92 -18.60 15.42
CA LEU A 143 -2.68 -19.16 14.90
C LEU A 143 -1.59 -18.99 15.95
N ASN A 144 -1.06 -20.09 16.45
CA ASN A 144 0.15 -20.12 17.25
C ASN A 144 1.35 -20.38 16.34
N MET A 145 2.36 -19.58 16.47
CA MET A 145 3.58 -19.62 15.66
C MET A 145 4.78 -19.95 16.54
N TYR A 146 5.63 -20.83 16.07
CA TYR A 146 6.83 -21.26 16.81
C TYR A 146 8.04 -21.23 15.88
N ASP A 147 9.15 -20.80 16.44
CA ASP A 147 10.47 -20.84 15.84
C ASP A 147 11.47 -21.52 16.78
N SER A 148 12.13 -22.59 16.31
CA SER A 148 12.99 -23.39 17.15
C SER A 148 14.36 -22.77 17.44
N PHE A 149 14.80 -21.82 16.60
CA PHE A 149 16.03 -21.07 16.82
C PHE A 149 15.79 -19.81 17.68
N GLY A 150 14.68 -19.14 17.50
CA GLY A 150 14.24 -18.02 18.35
C GLY A 150 14.52 -16.63 17.78
N ASP A 151 14.80 -16.53 16.49
CA ASP A 151 15.02 -15.26 15.81
C ASP A 151 13.85 -14.84 14.90
N GLY A 152 12.80 -15.67 14.84
CA GLY A 152 11.61 -15.47 14.03
C GLY A 152 11.62 -16.29 12.74
N TRP A 153 10.62 -16.14 11.93
CA TRP A 153 10.38 -17.01 10.78
C TRP A 153 11.20 -16.66 9.53
N ASN A 154 12.11 -15.71 9.59
CA ASN A 154 13.12 -15.42 8.55
C ASN A 154 12.52 -15.24 7.14
N GLY A 155 11.38 -14.52 7.06
CA GLY A 155 10.65 -14.27 5.82
C GLY A 155 9.66 -15.37 5.42
N ASN A 156 9.53 -16.45 6.20
CA ASN A 156 8.44 -17.40 5.99
C ASN A 156 7.11 -16.77 6.44
N ASN A 157 6.06 -16.98 5.64
CA ASN A 157 4.72 -16.46 5.90
C ASN A 157 3.71 -17.60 6.00
N PHE A 158 2.78 -17.47 6.95
CA PHE A 158 1.55 -18.25 6.96
C PHE A 158 0.50 -17.50 6.13
N SER A 159 -0.13 -18.17 5.19
CA SER A 159 -1.13 -17.58 4.32
C SER A 159 -2.36 -18.50 4.19
N MET A 160 -3.52 -17.88 4.21
CA MET A 160 -4.82 -18.51 3.91
C MET A 160 -5.43 -17.82 2.70
N VAL A 161 -5.86 -18.63 1.73
CA VAL A 161 -6.54 -18.18 0.52
C VAL A 161 -7.89 -18.87 0.46
N SER A 162 -8.96 -18.12 0.27
CA SER A 162 -10.33 -18.65 0.18
C SER A 162 -10.56 -19.47 -1.08
N SER A 163 -11.66 -20.22 -1.14
CA SER A 163 -12.01 -21.11 -2.25
C SER A 163 -12.13 -20.38 -3.60
N ASN A 164 -12.43 -19.08 -3.60
CA ASN A 164 -12.50 -18.25 -4.79
C ASN A 164 -11.14 -17.64 -5.22
N GLY A 165 -10.05 -17.94 -4.49
CA GLY A 165 -8.70 -17.43 -4.76
C GLY A 165 -8.39 -16.09 -4.10
N THR A 166 -9.30 -15.52 -3.29
CA THR A 166 -9.05 -14.27 -2.57
C THR A 166 -8.13 -14.52 -1.37
N PRO A 167 -7.01 -13.78 -1.22
CA PRO A 167 -6.22 -13.80 -0.01
C PRO A 167 -7.07 -13.36 1.18
N PHE A 168 -7.06 -14.15 2.26
CA PHE A 168 -7.88 -13.89 3.44
C PHE A 168 -7.04 -13.45 4.64
N PHE A 169 -5.97 -14.18 4.93
CA PHE A 169 -5.13 -13.93 6.08
C PHE A 169 -3.67 -14.20 5.74
N ASN A 170 -2.79 -13.32 6.19
CA ASN A 170 -1.35 -13.48 6.01
C ASN A 170 -0.63 -12.93 7.24
N THR A 171 0.35 -13.66 7.76
CA THR A 171 1.16 -13.24 8.90
C THR A 171 2.48 -13.97 8.97
N THR A 172 3.41 -13.44 9.75
CA THR A 172 4.72 -14.04 10.04
C THR A 172 5.11 -13.79 11.48
N LEU A 173 6.02 -14.59 12.01
CA LEU A 173 6.70 -14.30 13.26
C LEU A 173 7.95 -13.49 12.95
N SER A 174 7.91 -12.18 13.21
CA SER A 174 9.00 -11.26 12.86
C SER A 174 10.25 -11.43 13.72
N SER A 175 10.09 -11.94 14.95
CA SER A 175 11.20 -12.19 15.89
C SER A 175 10.75 -13.05 17.07
N GLY A 176 11.70 -13.68 17.76
CA GLY A 176 11.43 -14.49 18.95
C GLY A 176 11.04 -15.92 18.61
N SER A 177 10.94 -16.77 19.65
CA SER A 177 10.68 -18.21 19.53
C SER A 177 9.21 -18.59 19.43
N SER A 178 8.28 -17.65 19.70
CA SER A 178 6.85 -17.89 19.59
C SER A 178 6.05 -16.59 19.49
N GLY A 179 4.86 -16.70 18.92
CA GLY A 179 3.88 -15.63 18.83
C GLY A 179 2.50 -16.18 18.51
N SER A 180 1.46 -15.35 18.60
CA SER A 180 0.13 -15.74 18.20
C SER A 180 -0.61 -14.60 17.48
N SER A 181 -1.54 -14.97 16.60
CA SER A 181 -2.41 -14.02 15.91
C SER A 181 -3.82 -14.61 15.86
N SER A 182 -4.83 -13.82 16.28
CA SER A 182 -6.22 -14.25 16.28
C SER A 182 -7.00 -13.51 15.22
N PHE A 183 -7.91 -14.22 14.53
CA PHE A 183 -8.75 -13.67 13.47
C PHE A 183 -10.06 -14.44 13.38
N CYS A 184 -11.03 -13.84 12.71
CA CYS A 184 -12.36 -14.43 12.52
C CYS A 184 -12.48 -14.94 11.09
N ALA A 185 -12.50 -16.27 10.90
CA ALA A 185 -12.59 -16.90 9.57
C ALA A 185 -14.04 -17.17 9.20
N PRO A 186 -14.57 -16.56 8.12
CA PRO A 186 -15.85 -16.93 7.53
C PRO A 186 -15.92 -18.41 7.16
N SER A 187 -17.15 -18.95 7.08
CA SER A 187 -17.34 -20.35 6.67
C SER A 187 -16.99 -20.51 5.19
N ASP A 188 -15.80 -21.02 4.92
CA ASP A 188 -15.28 -21.33 3.58
C ASP A 188 -14.24 -22.46 3.65
N CYS A 189 -13.81 -22.93 2.48
CA CYS A 189 -12.63 -23.79 2.35
C CYS A 189 -11.40 -22.93 2.06
N TYR A 190 -10.38 -23.06 2.89
CA TYR A 190 -9.16 -22.29 2.75
C TYR A 190 -7.98 -23.16 2.34
N ALA A 191 -7.26 -22.73 1.31
CA ALA A 191 -5.93 -23.25 1.03
C ALA A 191 -4.94 -22.59 1.99
N VAL A 192 -4.27 -23.41 2.81
CA VAL A 192 -3.29 -22.94 3.80
C VAL A 192 -1.89 -23.26 3.32
N THR A 193 -1.00 -22.28 3.37
CA THR A 193 0.42 -22.44 3.06
C THR A 193 1.27 -21.77 4.13
N CYS A 194 2.46 -22.34 4.41
CA CYS A 194 3.45 -21.70 5.26
C CYS A 194 4.84 -21.90 4.65
N GLY A 195 5.55 -20.81 4.38
CA GLY A 195 6.87 -20.86 3.77
C GLY A 195 7.24 -19.60 3.01
N GLY A 196 8.18 -19.74 2.06
CA GLY A 196 8.64 -18.66 1.18
C GLY A 196 9.90 -17.93 1.65
N GLY A 197 10.34 -18.17 2.89
CA GLY A 197 11.55 -17.58 3.46
C GLY A 197 12.70 -18.59 3.61
N ALA A 198 13.69 -18.22 4.40
CA ALA A 198 14.82 -19.06 4.77
C ALA A 198 14.49 -19.92 6.02
N TRP A 199 15.32 -20.93 6.30
CA TRP A 199 15.27 -21.73 7.52
C TRP A 199 13.91 -22.38 7.81
N GLN A 200 13.21 -22.85 6.79
CA GLN A 200 11.89 -23.48 6.90
C GLN A 200 11.80 -24.61 7.92
N GLY A 201 12.93 -25.30 8.22
CA GLY A 201 12.99 -26.38 9.21
C GLY A 201 12.83 -25.92 10.67
N GLU A 202 12.90 -24.63 10.94
CA GLU A 202 12.74 -24.03 12.27
C GLU A 202 11.30 -23.60 12.54
N VAL A 203 10.50 -23.48 11.47
CA VAL A 203 9.11 -22.98 11.47
C VAL A 203 8.14 -24.09 11.81
N SER A 204 7.30 -23.85 12.82
CA SER A 204 6.12 -24.68 13.11
C SER A 204 4.95 -23.83 13.58
N TRP A 205 3.74 -24.35 13.44
CA TRP A 205 2.51 -23.66 13.79
C TRP A 205 1.38 -24.63 14.07
N ASP A 206 0.41 -24.19 14.83
CA ASP A 206 -0.91 -24.79 14.93
C ASP A 206 -2.01 -23.73 14.80
N LEU A 207 -3.18 -24.15 14.35
CA LEU A 207 -4.36 -23.32 14.21
C LEU A 207 -5.47 -23.93 15.04
N VAL A 208 -5.97 -23.19 16.02
CA VAL A 208 -6.96 -23.67 16.97
C VAL A 208 -8.20 -22.78 17.02
N ASP A 209 -9.35 -23.36 17.25
CA ASP A 209 -10.57 -22.62 17.57
C ASP A 209 -10.63 -22.22 19.07
N THR A 210 -11.74 -21.59 19.49
CA THR A 210 -11.96 -21.21 20.90
C THR A 210 -12.05 -22.38 21.87
N ASN A 211 -12.22 -23.61 21.36
CA ASN A 211 -12.24 -24.84 22.17
C ASN A 211 -10.87 -25.54 22.21
N GLY A 212 -9.89 -25.03 21.50
CA GLY A 212 -8.53 -25.57 21.43
C GLY A 212 -8.40 -26.78 20.49
N VAL A 213 -9.30 -26.92 19.52
CA VAL A 213 -9.32 -28.00 18.52
C VAL A 213 -8.92 -27.48 17.16
#